data_537d9fc5eb89347ad12ee3682bcc583a
#
_entry.id   537d9fc5eb89347ad12ee3682bcc583a
#
_cell.length_a   1.000
_cell.length_b   1.000
_cell.length_c   1.000
_cell.angle_alpha   90.00
_cell.angle_beta   90.00
_cell.angle_gamma   90.00
#
_symmetry.space_group_name_H-M   'P 1'
#
loop_
_entity.id
_entity.type
_entity.pdbx_description
1 polymer ?
#
loop_
_entity_poly.entity_id
_entity_poly.type
_entity_poly.pdbx_seq_one_letter_code
_entity_poly.pdbx_strand_id
1 'polypeptide(L)'
;MSTTKERALAFVAHKGLKMKEFEELAGLSSGYITSMRKGFGEDKLNNVLTAFPDLNRDWLVYGEGSMLKSESAAHRVESYQEALRKYGDSLVPEYDIEFRGGPQGLMVESGSLLGYWVIPNAPAGSFIVSMTGRSMLPAIPSGSRLLLSPYSFDRNYPTSIPFGNLFGVVTYDEEQDAYNAHIKILRRHKGGDKDSTHWIARSINTEEFDDFDIPVHKVTHLYKVVSCISSLWGHWS
;
A
#
# COMPACT_ATOMS: atom_id res chain seq x y z
N MET A 1 19.07 11.32 14.85
CA MET A 1 19.06 10.48 13.63
C MET A 1 20.29 9.60 13.65
N SER A 2 20.15 8.30 13.41
CA SER A 2 21.29 7.38 13.34
C SER A 2 22.14 7.65 12.08
N THR A 3 23.45 7.54 12.21
CA THR A 3 24.39 7.68 11.07
C THR A 3 24.40 6.41 10.21
N THR A 4 24.86 6.51 8.96
CA THR A 4 25.08 5.34 8.09
C THR A 4 26.00 4.30 8.74
N LYS A 5 27.01 4.75 9.51
CA LYS A 5 27.89 3.86 10.28
C LYS A 5 27.12 3.09 11.35
N GLU A 6 26.31 3.76 12.16
CA GLU A 6 25.51 3.11 13.20
C GLU A 6 24.50 2.11 12.61
N ARG A 7 23.90 2.44 11.47
CA ARG A 7 23.01 1.50 10.75
C ARG A 7 23.78 0.30 10.21
N ALA A 8 24.97 0.49 9.65
CA ALA A 8 25.82 -0.63 9.24
C ALA A 8 26.17 -1.54 10.41
N LEU A 9 26.52 -0.97 11.57
CA LEU A 9 26.80 -1.73 12.79
C LEU A 9 25.56 -2.51 13.27
N ALA A 10 24.40 -1.87 13.24
CA ALA A 10 23.13 -2.52 13.60
C ALA A 10 22.81 -3.70 12.69
N PHE A 11 23.05 -3.55 11.37
CA PHE A 11 22.85 -4.64 10.41
C PHE A 11 23.82 -5.81 10.65
N VAL A 12 25.09 -5.53 10.89
CA VAL A 12 26.10 -6.57 11.23
C VAL A 12 25.68 -7.36 12.47
N ALA A 13 25.24 -6.65 13.51
CA ALA A 13 24.72 -7.28 14.73
C ALA A 13 23.46 -8.11 14.47
N HIS A 14 22.52 -7.60 13.65
CA HIS A 14 21.29 -8.31 13.25
C HIS A 14 21.61 -9.64 12.52
N LYS A 15 22.64 -9.65 11.67
CA LYS A 15 23.11 -10.84 10.96
C LYS A 15 23.91 -11.81 11.85
N GLY A 16 24.22 -11.44 13.07
CA GLY A 16 25.07 -12.24 13.96
C GLY A 16 26.52 -12.39 13.47
N LEU A 17 26.95 -11.51 12.56
CA LEU A 17 28.29 -11.55 11.98
C LEU A 17 29.30 -10.77 12.85
N LYS A 18 30.54 -11.20 12.80
CA LYS A 18 31.64 -10.35 13.26
C LYS A 18 31.97 -9.28 12.22
N MET A 19 32.42 -8.13 12.64
CA MET A 19 32.75 -7.00 11.76
C MET A 19 33.69 -7.40 10.62
N LYS A 20 34.73 -8.15 10.94
CA LYS A 20 35.69 -8.64 9.95
C LYS A 20 35.08 -9.54 8.89
N GLU A 21 34.16 -10.44 9.30
CA GLU A 21 33.44 -11.31 8.38
C GLU A 21 32.52 -10.53 7.44
N PHE A 22 31.83 -9.51 7.97
CA PHE A 22 31.01 -8.61 7.15
C PHE A 22 31.87 -7.87 6.12
N GLU A 23 32.98 -7.28 6.53
CA GLU A 23 33.90 -6.55 5.65
C GLU A 23 34.48 -7.46 4.56
N GLU A 24 34.88 -8.70 4.91
CA GLU A 24 35.35 -9.70 3.95
C GLU A 24 34.28 -10.09 2.93
N LEU A 25 33.06 -10.41 3.38
CA LEU A 25 31.95 -10.78 2.50
C LEU A 25 31.57 -9.64 1.54
N ALA A 26 31.62 -8.41 2.03
CA ALA A 26 31.30 -7.22 1.22
C ALA A 26 32.50 -6.70 0.39
N GLY A 27 33.65 -7.39 0.38
CA GLY A 27 34.81 -6.94 -0.35
C GLY A 27 35.33 -5.58 0.12
N LEU A 28 35.20 -5.30 1.41
CA LEU A 28 35.71 -4.09 2.07
C LEU A 28 37.09 -4.36 2.70
N SER A 29 37.89 -3.33 2.82
CA SER A 29 39.14 -3.43 3.58
C SER A 29 38.86 -3.58 5.08
N SER A 30 39.74 -4.31 5.79
CA SER A 30 39.61 -4.46 7.25
C SER A 30 39.60 -3.10 7.94
N GLY A 31 38.65 -2.89 8.85
CA GLY A 31 38.47 -1.63 9.57
C GLY A 31 37.73 -0.54 8.77
N TYR A 32 37.20 -0.83 7.59
CA TYR A 32 36.50 0.14 6.77
C TYR A 32 35.30 0.77 7.50
N ILE A 33 34.42 -0.06 8.08
CA ILE A 33 33.28 0.43 8.83
C ILE A 33 33.71 1.24 10.05
N THR A 34 34.71 0.76 10.76
CA THR A 34 35.19 1.42 11.98
C THR A 34 35.75 2.81 11.68
N SER A 35 36.46 2.96 10.56
CA SER A 35 37.08 4.23 10.13
C SER A 35 36.15 5.15 9.35
N MET A 36 34.96 4.69 9.02
CA MET A 36 33.97 5.44 8.22
C MET A 36 33.54 6.75 8.90
N ARG A 37 33.63 7.87 8.16
CA ARG A 37 33.23 9.20 8.62
C ARG A 37 32.05 9.79 7.85
N LYS A 38 31.92 9.48 6.55
CA LYS A 38 30.91 10.12 5.63
C LYS A 38 29.92 9.14 4.98
N GLY A 39 29.90 7.86 5.42
CA GLY A 39 29.11 6.81 4.78
C GLY A 39 29.90 6.04 3.72
N PHE A 40 29.20 5.20 2.95
CA PHE A 40 29.80 4.39 1.87
C PHE A 40 30.01 5.24 0.61
N GLY A 41 31.13 5.08 -0.07
CA GLY A 41 31.23 5.44 -1.48
C GLY A 41 30.40 4.50 -2.34
N GLU A 42 30.00 4.94 -3.54
CA GLU A 42 29.04 4.22 -4.38
C GLU A 42 29.48 2.78 -4.70
N ASP A 43 30.74 2.58 -5.09
CA ASP A 43 31.31 1.24 -5.34
C ASP A 43 31.22 0.32 -4.12
N LYS A 44 31.57 0.86 -2.95
CA LYS A 44 31.55 0.10 -1.69
C LYS A 44 30.13 -0.19 -1.22
N LEU A 45 29.20 0.73 -1.47
CA LEU A 45 27.77 0.52 -1.23
C LEU A 45 27.22 -0.60 -2.11
N ASN A 46 27.55 -0.58 -3.40
CA ASN A 46 27.13 -1.62 -4.34
C ASN A 46 27.69 -3.00 -3.95
N ASN A 47 28.95 -3.06 -3.51
CA ASN A 47 29.54 -4.31 -3.00
C ASN A 47 28.76 -4.86 -1.79
N VAL A 48 28.43 -3.99 -0.82
CA VAL A 48 27.65 -4.37 0.36
C VAL A 48 26.26 -4.87 -0.05
N LEU A 49 25.56 -4.17 -0.95
CA LEU A 49 24.23 -4.56 -1.40
C LEU A 49 24.23 -5.83 -2.27
N THR A 50 25.35 -6.13 -2.92
CA THR A 50 25.55 -7.38 -3.67
C THR A 50 25.81 -8.55 -2.71
N ALA A 51 26.63 -8.34 -1.69
CA ALA A 51 26.90 -9.35 -0.68
C ALA A 51 25.69 -9.64 0.22
N PHE A 52 24.87 -8.61 0.46
CA PHE A 52 23.67 -8.67 1.31
C PHE A 52 22.46 -8.15 0.55
N PRO A 53 21.90 -8.95 -0.36
CA PRO A 53 20.80 -8.51 -1.24
C PRO A 53 19.48 -8.21 -0.52
N ASP A 54 19.31 -8.71 0.69
CA ASP A 54 18.18 -8.44 1.57
C ASP A 54 18.30 -7.12 2.35
N LEU A 55 19.47 -6.47 2.38
CA LEU A 55 19.65 -5.16 3.02
C LEU A 55 18.94 -4.06 2.22
N ASN A 56 18.14 -3.25 2.91
CA ASN A 56 17.50 -2.11 2.31
C ASN A 56 18.48 -0.93 2.17
N ARG A 57 18.70 -0.51 0.91
CA ARG A 57 19.61 0.60 0.57
C ARG A 57 19.18 1.91 1.24
N ASP A 58 17.89 2.24 1.18
CA ASP A 58 17.40 3.53 1.67
C ASP A 58 17.46 3.60 3.19
N TRP A 59 17.21 2.48 3.86
CA TRP A 59 17.45 2.39 5.28
C TRP A 59 18.94 2.55 5.62
N LEU A 60 19.84 1.88 4.90
CA LEU A 60 21.27 1.97 5.17
C LEU A 60 21.80 3.40 4.97
N VAL A 61 21.42 4.05 3.88
CA VAL A 61 22.00 5.37 3.47
C VAL A 61 21.27 6.52 4.15
N TYR A 62 19.95 6.51 4.19
CA TYR A 62 19.12 7.64 4.64
C TYR A 62 18.42 7.39 5.98
N GLY A 63 18.30 6.12 6.40
CA GLY A 63 17.53 5.72 7.58
C GLY A 63 16.03 5.64 7.31
N GLU A 64 15.64 5.49 6.04
CA GLU A 64 14.26 5.42 5.60
C GLU A 64 13.82 3.97 5.39
N GLY A 65 12.63 3.64 5.88
CA GLY A 65 12.08 2.27 5.79
C GLY A 65 12.71 1.28 6.77
N SER A 66 12.49 -0.02 6.52
CA SER A 66 12.99 -1.11 7.36
C SER A 66 14.41 -1.53 6.94
N MET A 67 15.16 -2.10 7.88
CA MET A 67 16.53 -2.59 7.67
C MET A 67 16.61 -3.60 6.52
N LEU A 68 15.67 -4.54 6.46
CA LEU A 68 15.61 -5.57 5.42
C LEU A 68 14.54 -5.27 4.38
N LYS A 69 14.83 -5.60 3.12
CA LYS A 69 13.84 -5.50 2.03
C LYS A 69 12.64 -6.41 2.25
N SER A 70 12.83 -7.59 2.82
CA SER A 70 11.75 -8.52 3.16
C SER A 70 10.82 -7.95 4.24
N GLU A 71 11.33 -7.14 5.16
CA GLU A 71 10.53 -6.43 6.16
C GLU A 71 9.81 -5.22 5.57
N SER A 72 10.28 -4.70 4.43
CA SER A 72 9.63 -3.61 3.68
C SER A 72 8.58 -4.11 2.70
N ALA A 73 8.58 -5.40 2.38
CA ALA A 73 7.59 -5.99 1.48
C ALA A 73 6.30 -6.35 2.24
N ALA A 74 5.17 -6.01 1.64
CA ALA A 74 3.88 -6.46 2.14
C ALA A 74 3.80 -7.99 2.07
N HIS A 75 3.46 -8.64 3.18
CA HIS A 75 3.31 -10.08 3.24
C HIS A 75 2.17 -10.49 4.18
N ARG A 76 1.53 -11.61 3.86
CA ARG A 76 0.49 -12.20 4.69
C ARG A 76 1.12 -12.94 5.86
N VAL A 77 0.52 -12.85 7.05
CA VAL A 77 0.98 -13.55 8.24
C VAL A 77 0.22 -14.85 8.45
N GLU A 78 0.93 -15.89 8.88
CA GLU A 78 0.34 -17.19 9.19
C GLU A 78 -0.20 -17.25 10.63
N SER A 79 0.51 -16.60 11.56
CA SER A 79 0.12 -16.55 12.96
C SER A 79 -0.08 -15.10 13.42
N TYR A 80 -1.33 -14.74 13.75
CA TYR A 80 -1.67 -13.41 14.25
C TYR A 80 -0.95 -13.05 15.55
N GLN A 81 -0.89 -14.00 16.51
CA GLN A 81 -0.29 -13.73 17.81
C GLN A 81 1.21 -13.44 17.73
N GLU A 82 1.92 -14.14 16.88
CA GLU A 82 3.33 -13.90 16.64
C GLU A 82 3.56 -12.58 15.89
N ALA A 83 2.76 -12.36 14.84
CA ALA A 83 2.81 -11.12 14.07
C ALA A 83 2.47 -9.90 14.91
N LEU A 84 1.50 -9.97 15.82
CA LEU A 84 1.14 -8.88 16.72
C LEU A 84 2.32 -8.50 17.64
N ARG A 85 3.05 -9.49 18.17
CA ARG A 85 4.23 -9.23 19.00
C ARG A 85 5.38 -8.58 18.23
N LYS A 86 5.56 -8.99 16.96
CA LYS A 86 6.69 -8.54 16.15
C LYS A 86 6.41 -7.23 15.42
N TYR A 87 5.20 -7.03 14.92
CA TYR A 87 4.86 -5.95 13.98
C TYR A 87 3.85 -4.94 14.54
N GLY A 88 3.09 -5.29 15.59
CA GLY A 88 2.18 -4.37 16.26
C GLY A 88 1.23 -3.65 15.30
N ASP A 89 1.30 -2.33 15.29
CA ASP A 89 0.41 -1.45 14.50
C ASP A 89 0.61 -1.54 12.97
N SER A 90 1.64 -2.26 12.52
CA SER A 90 1.85 -2.51 11.08
C SER A 90 0.96 -3.64 10.52
N LEU A 91 0.15 -4.27 11.39
CA LEU A 91 -0.81 -5.29 10.95
C LEU A 91 -2.04 -4.66 10.32
N VAL A 92 -2.31 -5.08 9.09
CA VAL A 92 -3.46 -4.63 8.30
C VAL A 92 -4.40 -5.81 8.10
N PRO A 93 -5.68 -5.71 8.49
CA PRO A 93 -6.65 -6.78 8.28
C PRO A 93 -7.02 -6.93 6.80
N GLU A 94 -7.22 -8.16 6.36
CA GLU A 94 -7.81 -8.52 5.07
C GLU A 94 -9.23 -9.03 5.31
N TYR A 95 -10.19 -8.42 4.62
CA TYR A 95 -11.59 -8.82 4.70
C TYR A 95 -12.07 -9.47 3.41
N ASP A 96 -12.99 -10.44 3.55
CA ASP A 96 -13.71 -11.04 2.44
C ASP A 96 -14.79 -10.07 1.96
N ILE A 97 -14.34 -9.03 1.29
CA ILE A 97 -15.19 -8.00 0.75
C ILE A 97 -14.78 -7.80 -0.70
N GLU A 98 -15.71 -7.99 -1.61
CA GLU A 98 -15.52 -7.67 -3.01
C GLU A 98 -16.01 -6.26 -3.31
N PHE A 99 -15.14 -5.43 -3.86
CA PHE A 99 -15.54 -4.17 -4.46
C PHE A 99 -16.21 -4.44 -5.81
N ARG A 100 -17.50 -4.72 -5.78
CA ARG A 100 -18.39 -4.84 -6.97
C ARG A 100 -19.44 -3.75 -6.94
N GLY A 101 -19.81 -3.26 -8.09
CA GLY A 101 -21.10 -2.58 -8.24
C GLY A 101 -22.20 -3.63 -8.10
N GLY A 102 -23.09 -3.48 -7.13
CA GLY A 102 -24.23 -4.38 -6.92
C GLY A 102 -24.91 -4.16 -5.56
N PRO A 103 -26.11 -4.71 -5.37
CA PRO A 103 -26.97 -4.38 -4.23
C PRO A 103 -26.51 -4.88 -2.86
N GLN A 104 -25.40 -5.59 -2.76
CA GLN A 104 -24.82 -6.02 -1.49
C GLN A 104 -23.56 -5.18 -1.21
N GLY A 105 -23.79 -3.94 -0.84
CA GLY A 105 -22.73 -2.99 -0.57
C GLY A 105 -21.91 -3.31 0.65
N LEU A 106 -20.73 -2.79 0.55
CA LEU A 106 -19.64 -2.94 1.45
C LEU A 106 -19.90 -2.31 2.81
N MET A 107 -20.22 -3.14 3.77
CA MET A 107 -19.94 -2.81 5.15
C MET A 107 -18.66 -3.55 5.56
N VAL A 108 -17.56 -2.80 5.83
CA VAL A 108 -16.35 -3.37 6.43
C VAL A 108 -16.70 -4.11 7.73
N GLU A 109 -17.79 -3.68 8.38
CA GLU A 109 -18.36 -4.31 9.57
C GLU A 109 -19.00 -5.69 9.32
N SER A 110 -19.35 -6.02 8.07
CA SER A 110 -20.01 -7.30 7.71
C SER A 110 -19.10 -8.28 6.95
N GLY A 111 -17.90 -7.85 6.57
CA GLY A 111 -16.94 -8.72 5.91
C GLY A 111 -16.29 -9.71 6.87
N SER A 112 -16.19 -10.98 6.47
CA SER A 112 -15.42 -11.96 7.23
C SER A 112 -13.93 -11.63 7.18
N LEU A 113 -13.27 -11.64 8.34
CA LEU A 113 -11.82 -11.48 8.42
C LEU A 113 -11.13 -12.70 7.82
N LEU A 114 -10.37 -12.48 6.75
CA LEU A 114 -9.59 -13.53 6.06
C LEU A 114 -8.20 -13.74 6.66
N GLY A 115 -7.66 -12.70 7.29
CA GLY A 115 -6.33 -12.75 7.87
C GLY A 115 -5.71 -11.36 8.03
N TYR A 116 -4.40 -11.34 8.18
CA TYR A 116 -3.65 -10.11 8.36
C TYR A 116 -2.43 -10.07 7.44
N TRP A 117 -2.04 -8.87 7.12
CA TRP A 117 -0.82 -8.55 6.36
C TRP A 117 0.06 -7.62 7.17
N VAL A 118 1.35 -7.79 7.05
CA VAL A 118 2.31 -6.76 7.48
C VAL A 118 2.54 -5.84 6.31
N ILE A 119 2.15 -4.57 6.47
CA ILE A 119 2.38 -3.54 5.45
C ILE A 119 3.08 -2.37 6.12
N PRO A 120 4.38 -2.23 5.88
CA PRO A 120 5.14 -1.12 6.43
C PRO A 120 4.53 0.24 6.04
N ASN A 121 4.44 1.14 7.00
CA ASN A 121 3.91 2.50 6.82
C ASN A 121 2.45 2.55 6.29
N ALA A 122 1.66 1.51 6.50
CA ALA A 122 0.24 1.57 6.18
C ALA A 122 -0.43 2.69 7.01
N PRO A 123 -1.26 3.54 6.40
CA PRO A 123 -2.02 4.52 7.14
C PRO A 123 -2.90 3.86 8.21
N ALA A 124 -3.08 4.53 9.34
CA ALA A 124 -3.92 4.03 10.43
C ALA A 124 -5.36 3.73 9.93
N GLY A 125 -5.93 2.62 10.37
CA GLY A 125 -7.26 2.18 9.97
C GLY A 125 -7.35 1.61 8.55
N SER A 126 -6.21 1.39 7.88
CA SER A 126 -6.20 0.74 6.57
C SER A 126 -6.61 -0.73 6.67
N PHE A 127 -7.16 -1.24 5.57
CA PHE A 127 -7.54 -2.64 5.41
C PHE A 127 -7.36 -3.10 3.98
N ILE A 128 -7.35 -4.41 3.77
CA ILE A 128 -7.20 -5.02 2.45
C ILE A 128 -8.52 -5.64 2.02
N VAL A 129 -8.82 -5.48 0.74
CA VAL A 129 -9.95 -6.10 0.05
C VAL A 129 -9.53 -6.67 -1.29
N SER A 130 -10.26 -7.66 -1.79
CA SER A 130 -10.11 -8.13 -3.16
C SER A 130 -10.88 -7.24 -4.13
N MET A 131 -10.27 -6.89 -5.25
CA MET A 131 -10.93 -6.22 -6.34
C MET A 131 -11.33 -7.23 -7.41
N THR A 132 -12.59 -7.22 -7.82
CA THR A 132 -13.07 -7.99 -8.97
C THR A 132 -13.61 -7.06 -10.06
N GLY A 133 -13.54 -7.51 -11.31
CA GLY A 133 -13.98 -6.73 -12.46
C GLY A 133 -12.84 -6.25 -13.33
N ARG A 134 -13.18 -5.61 -14.46
CA ARG A 134 -12.24 -5.23 -15.53
C ARG A 134 -12.12 -3.72 -15.75
N SER A 135 -12.87 -2.91 -15.00
CA SER A 135 -12.93 -1.47 -15.22
C SER A 135 -11.60 -0.74 -14.97
N MET A 136 -10.69 -1.37 -14.22
CA MET A 136 -9.38 -0.81 -13.89
C MET A 136 -8.22 -1.49 -14.63
N LEU A 137 -8.52 -2.37 -15.60
CA LEU A 137 -7.50 -2.93 -16.49
C LEU A 137 -6.88 -1.82 -17.38
N PRO A 138 -5.61 -1.98 -17.81
CA PRO A 138 -4.67 -3.03 -17.41
C PRO A 138 -3.95 -2.75 -16.08
N ALA A 139 -4.16 -1.57 -15.47
CA ALA A 139 -3.39 -1.13 -14.32
C ALA A 139 -3.65 -1.97 -13.04
N ILE A 140 -4.88 -2.43 -12.86
CA ILE A 140 -5.27 -3.27 -11.72
C ILE A 140 -5.97 -4.51 -12.26
N PRO A 141 -5.29 -5.66 -12.29
CA PRO A 141 -5.91 -6.93 -12.68
C PRO A 141 -7.03 -7.36 -11.72
N SER A 142 -8.04 -8.04 -12.27
CA SER A 142 -9.08 -8.68 -11.44
C SER A 142 -8.44 -9.71 -10.49
N GLY A 143 -8.90 -9.77 -9.26
CA GLY A 143 -8.30 -10.59 -8.19
C GLY A 143 -7.15 -9.92 -7.44
N SER A 144 -6.76 -8.71 -7.83
CA SER A 144 -5.77 -7.93 -7.07
C SER A 144 -6.30 -7.58 -5.67
N ARG A 145 -5.40 -7.54 -4.70
CA ARG A 145 -5.67 -7.02 -3.37
C ARG A 145 -5.35 -5.54 -3.31
N LEU A 146 -6.28 -4.76 -2.80
CA LEU A 146 -6.12 -3.31 -2.65
C LEU A 146 -5.98 -2.96 -1.18
N LEU A 147 -4.95 -2.18 -0.85
CA LEU A 147 -4.84 -1.51 0.44
C LEU A 147 -5.67 -0.23 0.38
N LEU A 148 -6.72 -0.20 1.17
CA LEU A 148 -7.64 0.92 1.31
C LEU A 148 -7.41 1.64 2.64
N SER A 149 -7.43 2.96 2.61
CA SER A 149 -7.38 3.79 3.81
C SER A 149 -8.64 4.66 3.89
N PRO A 150 -9.35 4.70 5.02
CA PRO A 150 -10.49 5.60 5.20
C PRO A 150 -10.11 7.04 4.84
N TYR A 151 -10.97 7.70 4.09
CA TYR A 151 -10.78 9.08 3.69
C TYR A 151 -11.99 9.91 4.09
N SER A 152 -11.78 10.88 4.98
CA SER A 152 -12.82 11.81 5.37
C SER A 152 -12.89 12.98 4.40
N PHE A 153 -14.08 13.36 3.99
CA PHE A 153 -14.31 14.54 3.16
C PHE A 153 -15.49 15.36 3.71
N ASP A 154 -15.45 16.65 3.48
CA ASP A 154 -16.56 17.54 3.84
C ASP A 154 -17.60 17.53 2.71
N ARG A 155 -18.83 17.15 3.03
CA ARG A 155 -19.96 17.13 2.08
C ARG A 155 -20.36 18.52 1.62
N ASN A 156 -20.07 19.55 2.41
CA ASN A 156 -20.32 20.94 2.02
C ASN A 156 -19.24 21.47 1.06
N TYR A 157 -18.08 20.80 1.03
CA TYR A 157 -16.97 21.14 0.13
C TYR A 157 -16.51 19.91 -0.66
N PRO A 158 -17.37 19.31 -1.50
CA PRO A 158 -17.08 18.06 -2.20
C PRO A 158 -15.93 18.19 -3.20
N THR A 159 -15.49 19.42 -3.49
CA THR A 159 -14.34 19.69 -4.34
C THR A 159 -13.00 19.67 -3.60
N SER A 160 -12.98 19.42 -2.28
CA SER A 160 -11.77 19.39 -1.46
C SER A 160 -10.99 18.07 -1.51
N ILE A 161 -11.53 17.03 -2.18
CA ILE A 161 -10.80 15.77 -2.35
C ILE A 161 -9.68 15.88 -3.39
N PRO A 162 -8.60 15.10 -3.29
CA PRO A 162 -7.51 15.11 -4.28
C PRO A 162 -7.94 14.38 -5.56
N PHE A 163 -8.63 15.07 -6.46
CA PHE A 163 -9.05 14.51 -7.74
C PHE A 163 -7.89 13.98 -8.58
N GLY A 164 -8.19 13.02 -9.45
CA GLY A 164 -7.21 12.32 -10.27
C GLY A 164 -6.59 11.10 -9.58
N ASN A 165 -6.91 10.88 -8.31
CA ASN A 165 -6.50 9.69 -7.57
C ASN A 165 -7.55 8.59 -7.64
N LEU A 166 -7.11 7.39 -7.30
CA LEU A 166 -7.94 6.19 -7.23
C LEU A 166 -8.60 6.10 -5.86
N PHE A 167 -9.92 5.92 -5.88
CA PHE A 167 -10.73 5.80 -4.67
C PHE A 167 -11.64 4.57 -4.71
N GLY A 168 -11.88 4.00 -3.55
CA GLY A 168 -13.01 3.14 -3.27
C GLY A 168 -14.18 4.01 -2.81
N VAL A 169 -15.26 4.03 -3.58
CA VAL A 169 -16.44 4.84 -3.29
C VAL A 169 -17.60 3.92 -2.98
N VAL A 170 -18.23 4.13 -1.84
CA VAL A 170 -19.45 3.41 -1.46
C VAL A 170 -20.61 4.40 -1.46
N THR A 171 -21.64 4.08 -2.20
CA THR A 171 -22.88 4.85 -2.27
C THR A 171 -24.06 4.02 -1.78
N TYR A 172 -25.05 4.67 -1.22
CA TYR A 172 -26.32 4.05 -0.86
C TYR A 172 -27.42 4.50 -1.85
N ASP A 173 -28.15 3.53 -2.37
CA ASP A 173 -29.29 3.76 -3.23
C ASP A 173 -30.58 3.47 -2.45
N GLU A 174 -31.32 4.55 -2.15
CA GLU A 174 -32.58 4.47 -1.37
C GLU A 174 -33.69 3.72 -2.10
N GLU A 175 -33.73 3.76 -3.45
CA GLU A 175 -34.77 3.12 -4.24
C GLU A 175 -34.61 1.59 -4.27
N GLN A 176 -33.34 1.14 -4.23
CA GLN A 176 -33.00 -0.28 -4.26
C GLN A 176 -32.70 -0.85 -2.87
N ASP A 177 -32.68 0.00 -1.83
CA ASP A 177 -32.23 -0.34 -0.48
C ASP A 177 -30.88 -1.08 -0.49
N ALA A 178 -29.93 -0.52 -1.25
CA ALA A 178 -28.69 -1.21 -1.56
C ALA A 178 -27.47 -0.27 -1.56
N TYR A 179 -26.35 -0.84 -1.16
CA TYR A 179 -25.07 -0.18 -1.30
C TYR A 179 -24.40 -0.58 -2.62
N ASN A 180 -23.77 0.38 -3.26
CA ASN A 180 -22.95 0.16 -4.44
C ASN A 180 -21.52 0.58 -4.13
N ALA A 181 -20.55 -0.26 -4.49
CA ALA A 181 -19.16 0.00 -4.25
C ALA A 181 -18.36 -0.03 -5.57
N HIS A 182 -17.51 0.97 -5.76
CA HIS A 182 -16.75 1.13 -6.99
C HIS A 182 -15.29 1.53 -6.69
N ILE A 183 -14.36 0.94 -7.42
CA ILE A 183 -12.99 1.45 -7.50
C ILE A 183 -12.90 2.29 -8.77
N LYS A 184 -12.67 3.59 -8.62
CA LYS A 184 -12.65 4.55 -9.74
C LYS A 184 -11.64 5.67 -9.50
N ILE A 185 -11.18 6.27 -10.59
CA ILE A 185 -10.50 7.56 -10.52
C ILE A 185 -11.57 8.64 -10.40
N LEU A 186 -11.56 9.37 -9.30
CA LEU A 186 -12.50 10.47 -9.12
C LEU A 186 -12.00 11.73 -9.82
N ARG A 187 -12.90 12.37 -10.56
CA ARG A 187 -12.67 13.63 -11.23
C ARG A 187 -13.75 14.64 -10.88
N ARG A 188 -13.38 15.92 -10.98
CA ARG A 188 -14.27 17.06 -10.80
C ARG A 188 -14.95 17.40 -12.12
N HIS A 189 -16.22 17.79 -12.07
CA HIS A 189 -16.86 18.52 -13.15
C HIS A 189 -16.18 19.90 -13.30
N LYS A 190 -16.12 20.40 -14.54
CA LYS A 190 -15.55 21.72 -14.84
C LYS A 190 -16.66 22.71 -15.14
N GLY A 191 -17.32 23.17 -14.09
CA GLY A 191 -18.44 24.09 -14.18
C GLY A 191 -19.80 23.42 -14.39
N GLY A 192 -20.86 24.20 -14.28
CA GLY A 192 -22.25 23.75 -14.35
C GLY A 192 -22.81 23.28 -13.01
N ASP A 193 -24.08 22.86 -13.01
CA ASP A 193 -24.83 22.52 -11.80
C ASP A 193 -24.27 21.28 -11.05
N LYS A 194 -23.49 20.47 -11.74
CA LYS A 194 -22.88 19.26 -11.17
C LYS A 194 -21.53 19.47 -10.49
N ASP A 195 -20.90 20.65 -10.64
CA ASP A 195 -19.53 20.89 -10.12
C ASP A 195 -19.42 20.71 -8.61
N SER A 196 -20.46 21.07 -7.86
CA SER A 196 -20.52 20.94 -6.40
C SER A 196 -21.38 19.80 -5.87
N THR A 197 -22.04 19.04 -6.74
CA THR A 197 -23.03 18.02 -6.35
C THR A 197 -22.68 16.61 -6.81
N HIS A 198 -21.82 16.47 -7.81
CA HIS A 198 -21.45 15.20 -8.39
C HIS A 198 -19.93 15.07 -8.60
N TRP A 199 -19.44 13.87 -8.51
CA TRP A 199 -18.11 13.49 -8.97
C TRP A 199 -18.22 12.64 -10.23
N ILE A 200 -17.26 12.76 -11.14
CA ILE A 200 -17.11 11.86 -12.27
C ILE A 200 -16.29 10.65 -11.82
N ALA A 201 -16.86 9.47 -11.92
CA ALA A 201 -16.22 8.19 -11.68
C ALA A 201 -15.66 7.63 -12.98
N ARG A 202 -14.33 7.67 -13.11
CA ARG A 202 -13.64 7.26 -14.32
C ARG A 202 -13.00 5.89 -14.19
N SER A 203 -13.21 5.06 -15.23
CA SER A 203 -12.51 3.78 -15.42
C SER A 203 -11.15 3.99 -16.08
N ILE A 204 -10.19 3.07 -15.86
CA ILE A 204 -8.95 3.02 -16.66
C ILE A 204 -9.23 2.32 -17.99
N ASN A 205 -10.01 1.25 -17.97
CA ASN A 205 -10.48 0.56 -19.17
C ASN A 205 -11.64 1.34 -19.82
N THR A 206 -11.30 2.35 -20.58
CA THR A 206 -12.27 3.23 -21.25
C THR A 206 -12.82 2.62 -22.55
N GLU A 207 -12.31 1.50 -23.00
CA GLU A 207 -12.82 0.79 -24.17
C GLU A 207 -14.13 0.04 -23.85
N GLU A 208 -14.27 -0.44 -22.62
CA GLU A 208 -15.42 -1.23 -22.19
C GLU A 208 -16.31 -0.50 -21.16
N PHE A 209 -15.84 0.56 -20.54
CA PHE A 209 -16.54 1.21 -19.42
C PHE A 209 -16.54 2.73 -19.59
N ASP A 210 -17.71 3.29 -19.68
CA ASP A 210 -17.93 4.74 -19.69
C ASP A 210 -17.73 5.37 -18.31
N ASP A 211 -17.41 6.66 -18.32
CA ASP A 211 -17.43 7.50 -17.12
C ASP A 211 -18.91 7.70 -16.69
N PHE A 212 -19.14 7.76 -15.37
CA PHE A 212 -20.49 8.05 -14.85
C PHE A 212 -20.43 9.00 -13.66
N ASP A 213 -21.55 9.65 -13.37
CA ASP A 213 -21.67 10.59 -12.28
C ASP A 213 -22.03 9.88 -10.97
N ILE A 214 -21.34 10.27 -9.89
CA ILE A 214 -21.68 9.86 -8.53
C ILE A 214 -22.22 11.09 -7.80
N PRO A 215 -23.53 11.08 -7.41
CA PRO A 215 -24.07 12.12 -6.55
C PRO A 215 -23.40 12.07 -5.17
N VAL A 216 -22.80 13.18 -4.74
CA VAL A 216 -22.02 13.24 -3.50
C VAL A 216 -22.86 12.95 -2.25
N HIS A 217 -24.16 13.33 -2.29
CA HIS A 217 -25.09 13.06 -1.18
C HIS A 217 -25.34 11.56 -0.96
N LYS A 218 -25.22 10.74 -1.99
CA LYS A 218 -25.36 9.27 -1.91
C LYS A 218 -24.09 8.58 -1.41
N VAL A 219 -22.94 9.27 -1.35
CA VAL A 219 -21.67 8.67 -0.89
C VAL A 219 -21.74 8.47 0.62
N THR A 220 -21.65 7.23 1.05
CA THR A 220 -21.62 6.85 2.47
C THR A 220 -20.20 6.75 2.99
N HIS A 221 -19.30 6.14 2.21
CA HIS A 221 -17.90 5.94 2.57
C HIS A 221 -16.99 6.24 1.39
N LEU A 222 -15.83 6.81 1.70
CA LEU A 222 -14.77 7.08 0.75
C LEU A 222 -13.46 6.49 1.29
N TYR A 223 -12.76 5.77 0.45
CA TYR A 223 -11.48 5.15 0.79
C TYR A 223 -10.44 5.53 -0.26
N LYS A 224 -9.28 5.99 0.17
CA LYS A 224 -8.17 6.18 -0.75
C LYS A 224 -7.52 4.82 -1.03
N VAL A 225 -7.30 4.48 -2.29
CA VAL A 225 -6.48 3.34 -2.67
C VAL A 225 -5.01 3.73 -2.48
N VAL A 226 -4.35 3.11 -1.52
CA VAL A 226 -2.96 3.41 -1.14
C VAL A 226 -2.00 2.62 -2.01
N SER A 227 -2.29 1.33 -2.20
CA SER A 227 -1.48 0.45 -3.05
C SER A 227 -2.30 -0.71 -3.59
N CYS A 228 -1.78 -1.32 -4.65
CA CYS A 228 -2.28 -2.57 -5.21
C CYS A 228 -1.22 -3.65 -4.97
N ILE A 229 -1.65 -4.74 -4.33
CA ILE A 229 -0.84 -5.93 -4.14
C ILE A 229 -1.27 -6.92 -5.21
N SER A 230 -0.57 -6.94 -6.33
CA SER A 230 -0.80 -7.94 -7.38
C SER A 230 0.06 -9.16 -7.12
N SER A 231 -0.53 -10.34 -7.17
CA SER A 231 0.23 -11.59 -7.19
C SER A 231 0.87 -11.76 -8.59
N LEU A 232 2.01 -11.13 -8.82
CA LEU A 232 2.80 -11.33 -10.04
C LEU A 232 3.41 -12.74 -10.17
N TRP A 233 3.18 -13.64 -9.20
CA TRP A 233 3.81 -14.94 -9.09
C TRP A 233 2.81 -16.10 -9.16
N GLY A 234 1.85 -16.07 -10.06
CA GLY A 234 0.79 -17.08 -10.15
C GLY A 234 0.73 -17.92 -11.42
N HIS A 235 1.64 -17.83 -12.37
CA HIS A 235 1.61 -18.66 -13.58
C HIS A 235 3.01 -18.93 -14.13
N TRP A 236 3.79 -19.73 -13.39
CA TRP A 236 4.85 -20.55 -13.95
C TRP A 236 4.68 -21.96 -13.40
N SER A 237 3.77 -22.71 -13.99
CA SER A 237 3.69 -24.17 -13.91
C SER A 237 3.52 -24.71 -15.31
#